data_812c464ddc42a0c431015859fa46649f
#
_entry.id   812c464ddc42a0c431015859fa46649f
#
_cell.length_a   1.000
_cell.length_b   1.000
_cell.length_c   1.000
_cell.angle_alpha   90.00
_cell.angle_beta   90.00
_cell.angle_gamma   90.00
#
_symmetry.space_group_name_H-M   'P 1'
#
loop_
_entity.id
_entity.type
_entity.pdbx_description
1 polymer ?
#
loop_
_entity_poly.entity_id
_entity_poly.type
_entity_poly.pdbx_seq_one_letter_code
_entity_poly.pdbx_strand_id
1 'polypeptide(L)'
;KLGARLAVRHRHGGEKPGDSVEQEAERRGKQERIVLFKGIYKLMPGHILLYKDGKYKIKTYFQPRLTPGVCPNLQPLQKQLSDVLEDSVKHHMLSDVEVGAFLSGGVDSGYLSAASGADQAFTVGFDEGNRYNEVSKAAEVAKKAGLKHHVKIISKQEFWDSLPDVMYHMDEPLGDASAIALYFLSREAAKHVKVVLSGEGADELFGGYNIYREPESLKAVSWIPFQVRKAIGRLAAKLPDVKGRDFLRCTKCVFLMSVPG
;
A
#
# COMPACT_ATOMS: atom_id res chain seq x y z
N LYS A 1 7.10 -9.35 3.60
CA LYS A 1 7.06 -10.47 2.62
C LYS A 1 6.84 -9.84 1.27
N LEU A 2 7.87 -9.76 0.42
CA LEU A 2 7.67 -9.60 -1.00
C LEU A 2 6.73 -10.73 -1.42
N GLY A 3 5.49 -10.39 -1.78
CA GLY A 3 4.54 -11.36 -2.29
C GLY A 3 5.14 -11.99 -3.54
N ALA A 4 5.42 -13.29 -3.49
CA ALA A 4 5.90 -14.02 -4.66
C ALA A 4 4.88 -13.81 -5.77
N ARG A 5 5.25 -13.03 -6.79
CA ARG A 5 4.47 -12.84 -8.00
C ARG A 5 4.70 -14.04 -8.88
N LEU A 6 3.79 -15.00 -8.84
CA LEU A 6 3.80 -16.13 -9.76
C LEU A 6 2.99 -15.72 -11.00
N ALA A 7 3.65 -15.47 -12.13
CA ALA A 7 3.01 -15.29 -13.41
C ALA A 7 2.87 -16.67 -14.11
N VAL A 8 1.65 -17.15 -14.28
CA VAL A 8 1.38 -18.41 -14.98
C VAL A 8 0.94 -18.09 -16.42
N ARG A 9 1.77 -18.45 -17.37
CA ARG A 9 1.46 -18.31 -18.79
C ARG A 9 0.69 -19.54 -19.28
N HIS A 10 -0.53 -19.37 -19.74
CA HIS A 10 -1.28 -20.42 -20.44
C HIS A 10 -0.79 -20.60 -21.88
N ARG A 11 -0.28 -21.78 -22.23
CA ARG A 11 -0.13 -22.18 -23.64
C ARG A 11 -1.48 -22.73 -24.12
N HIS A 12 -2.04 -22.12 -25.15
CA HIS A 12 -3.21 -22.64 -25.81
C HIS A 12 -2.86 -23.96 -26.53
N GLY A 13 -3.32 -25.06 -26.01
CA GLY A 13 -3.46 -26.36 -26.66
C GLY A 13 -4.84 -26.91 -26.29
N GLY A 14 -5.78 -26.75 -27.14
CA GLY A 14 -6.88 -27.65 -27.55
C GLY A 14 -7.95 -28.11 -26.55
N GLU A 15 -8.03 -27.65 -25.33
CA GLU A 15 -9.23 -27.86 -24.46
C GLU A 15 -9.52 -26.59 -23.69
N LYS A 16 -10.78 -26.17 -23.68
CA LYS A 16 -11.23 -25.03 -22.90
C LYS A 16 -11.19 -25.35 -21.40
N PRO A 17 -10.13 -25.01 -20.64
CA PRO A 17 -10.18 -25.05 -19.20
C PRO A 17 -10.69 -23.70 -18.78
N GLY A 18 -12.00 -23.51 -18.83
CA GLY A 18 -12.28 -22.12 -18.77
C GLY A 18 -13.39 -21.75 -17.85
N ASP A 19 -14.46 -22.46 -17.90
CA ASP A 19 -15.71 -21.97 -17.32
C ASP A 19 -15.64 -21.76 -15.80
N SER A 20 -14.82 -22.48 -15.05
CA SER A 20 -14.77 -22.31 -13.60
C SER A 20 -13.92 -21.14 -13.13
N VAL A 21 -12.82 -20.82 -13.80
CA VAL A 21 -11.90 -19.75 -13.39
C VAL A 21 -12.37 -18.39 -13.91
N GLU A 22 -12.88 -18.35 -15.15
CA GLU A 22 -13.47 -17.14 -15.73
C GLU A 22 -14.79 -16.79 -15.04
N GLN A 23 -15.65 -17.78 -14.77
CA GLN A 23 -16.91 -17.57 -14.05
C GLN A 23 -16.68 -17.16 -12.58
N GLU A 24 -15.66 -17.69 -11.93
CA GLU A 24 -15.29 -17.26 -10.58
C GLU A 24 -14.61 -15.88 -10.57
N ALA A 25 -13.89 -15.52 -11.62
CA ALA A 25 -13.36 -14.18 -11.85
C ALA A 25 -14.47 -13.15 -12.15
N GLU A 26 -15.50 -13.55 -12.94
CA GLU A 26 -16.67 -12.71 -13.20
C GLU A 26 -17.57 -12.52 -11.97
N ARG A 27 -17.70 -13.53 -11.12
CA ARG A 27 -18.47 -13.44 -9.87
C ARG A 27 -17.83 -12.55 -8.79
N ARG A 28 -16.50 -12.38 -8.81
CA ARG A 28 -15.75 -11.61 -7.78
C ARG A 28 -15.36 -10.19 -8.20
N GLY A 29 -15.98 -9.65 -9.24
CA GLY A 29 -15.71 -8.27 -9.69
C GLY A 29 -14.47 -8.18 -10.58
N LYS A 30 -14.67 -7.63 -11.76
CA LYS A 30 -13.73 -7.54 -12.89
C LYS A 30 -12.43 -6.76 -12.64
N GLN A 31 -12.20 -6.20 -11.44
CA GLN A 31 -11.18 -5.17 -11.24
C GLN A 31 -9.82 -5.65 -10.74
N GLU A 32 -9.70 -6.84 -10.16
CA GLU A 32 -8.54 -7.14 -9.31
C GLU A 32 -7.47 -8.04 -9.93
N ARG A 33 -7.69 -8.59 -11.13
CA ARG A 33 -6.74 -9.52 -11.78
C ARG A 33 -6.02 -8.95 -13.00
N ILE A 34 -6.25 -7.68 -13.30
CA ILE A 34 -5.74 -7.08 -14.54
C ILE A 34 -4.25 -6.84 -14.39
N VAL A 35 -3.48 -7.43 -15.30
CA VAL A 35 -2.09 -7.09 -15.59
C VAL A 35 -2.01 -6.55 -17.01
N LEU A 36 -0.89 -5.93 -17.37
CA LEU A 36 -0.68 -5.34 -18.70
C LEU A 36 -0.69 -6.35 -19.84
N PHE A 37 -0.52 -7.63 -19.54
CA PHE A 37 -0.36 -8.68 -20.55
C PHE A 37 -1.56 -9.62 -20.59
N LYS A 38 -2.14 -9.79 -21.78
CA LYS A 38 -3.24 -10.74 -22.00
C LYS A 38 -2.80 -12.17 -21.66
N GLY A 39 -3.61 -12.88 -20.88
CA GLY A 39 -3.35 -14.28 -20.48
C GLY A 39 -2.40 -14.44 -19.28
N ILE A 40 -1.99 -13.33 -18.66
CA ILE A 40 -1.24 -13.33 -17.40
C ILE A 40 -2.18 -12.80 -16.31
N TYR A 41 -2.21 -13.47 -15.17
CA TYR A 41 -3.10 -13.14 -14.06
C TYR A 41 -2.32 -13.04 -12.76
N LYS A 42 -2.69 -12.10 -11.90
CA LYS A 42 -2.17 -12.02 -10.52
C LYS A 42 -2.85 -13.07 -9.64
N LEU A 43 -2.07 -13.73 -8.80
CA LEU A 43 -2.63 -14.49 -7.68
C LEU A 43 -3.07 -13.48 -6.61
N MET A 44 -4.35 -13.51 -6.27
CA MET A 44 -4.93 -12.55 -5.33
C MET A 44 -4.35 -12.72 -3.91
N PRO A 45 -4.27 -11.64 -3.11
CA PRO A 45 -3.93 -11.73 -1.70
C PRO A 45 -4.82 -12.73 -0.96
N GLY A 46 -4.28 -13.42 0.04
CA GLY A 46 -5.01 -14.43 0.79
C GLY A 46 -5.30 -15.73 0.03
N HIS A 47 -4.70 -15.90 -1.15
CA HIS A 47 -4.87 -17.11 -1.96
C HIS A 47 -3.56 -17.87 -2.10
N ILE A 48 -3.68 -19.19 -2.24
CA ILE A 48 -2.58 -20.11 -2.54
C ILE A 48 -2.90 -20.88 -3.84
N LEU A 49 -1.90 -20.98 -4.71
CA LEU A 49 -1.96 -21.80 -5.92
C LEU A 49 -1.22 -23.11 -5.66
N LEU A 50 -1.92 -24.22 -5.81
CA LEU A 50 -1.37 -25.57 -5.74
C LEU A 50 -1.29 -26.12 -7.15
N TYR A 51 -0.09 -26.55 -7.57
CA TYR A 51 0.11 -27.21 -8.87
C TYR A 51 0.61 -28.63 -8.65
N LYS A 52 -0.08 -29.61 -9.25
CA LYS A 52 0.29 -31.02 -9.21
C LYS A 52 -0.22 -31.72 -10.47
N ASP A 53 0.61 -32.58 -11.06
CA ASP A 53 0.26 -33.45 -12.19
C ASP A 53 -0.40 -32.71 -13.37
N GLY A 54 0.15 -31.56 -13.76
CA GLY A 54 -0.36 -30.74 -14.87
C GLY A 54 -1.63 -29.92 -14.53
N LYS A 55 -2.17 -30.06 -13.34
CA LYS A 55 -3.38 -29.36 -12.89
C LYS A 55 -3.06 -28.34 -11.82
N TYR A 56 -3.80 -27.24 -11.78
CA TYR A 56 -3.68 -26.27 -10.70
C TYR A 56 -5.02 -26.07 -9.98
N LYS A 57 -4.92 -25.70 -8.70
CA LYS A 57 -6.06 -25.33 -7.86
C LYS A 57 -5.71 -24.08 -7.07
N ILE A 58 -6.60 -23.09 -7.08
CA ILE A 58 -6.48 -21.90 -6.25
C ILE A 58 -7.39 -22.06 -5.04
N LYS A 59 -6.84 -21.82 -3.84
CA LYS A 59 -7.59 -21.86 -2.58
C LYS A 59 -7.40 -20.54 -1.85
N THR A 60 -8.47 -20.01 -1.26
CA THR A 60 -8.42 -18.93 -0.30
C THR A 60 -8.00 -19.50 1.06
N TYR A 61 -6.92 -19.00 1.66
CA TYR A 61 -6.49 -19.38 2.99
C TYR A 61 -6.73 -18.28 4.02
N PHE A 62 -6.87 -17.03 3.56
CA PHE A 62 -7.14 -15.89 4.41
C PHE A 62 -8.06 -14.90 3.71
N GLN A 63 -9.04 -14.42 4.43
CA GLN A 63 -9.91 -13.32 4.02
C GLN A 63 -10.14 -12.43 5.24
N PRO A 64 -9.78 -11.13 5.16
CA PRO A 64 -10.02 -10.22 6.27
C PRO A 64 -11.52 -10.10 6.53
N ARG A 65 -11.90 -10.21 7.79
CA ARG A 65 -13.27 -9.98 8.24
C ARG A 65 -13.25 -8.83 9.22
N LEU A 66 -13.91 -7.75 8.85
CA LEU A 66 -14.08 -6.59 9.71
C LEU A 66 -15.45 -6.70 10.38
N THR A 67 -15.46 -6.67 11.69
CA THR A 67 -16.72 -6.62 12.49
C THR A 67 -16.85 -5.21 13.04
N PRO A 68 -17.73 -4.37 12.45
CA PRO A 68 -17.97 -3.04 12.99
C PRO A 68 -18.45 -3.13 14.43
N GLY A 69 -17.90 -2.30 15.29
CA GLY A 69 -18.28 -2.24 16.69
C GLY A 69 -18.14 -0.81 17.22
N VAL A 70 -18.87 -0.51 18.27
CA VAL A 70 -18.71 0.75 19.02
C VAL A 70 -17.78 0.44 20.19
N CYS A 71 -16.66 1.15 20.27
CA CYS A 71 -15.76 1.10 21.42
C CYS A 71 -16.08 2.27 22.36
N PRO A 72 -16.77 2.04 23.48
CA PRO A 72 -17.14 3.11 24.40
C PRO A 72 -15.94 3.64 25.20
N ASN A 73 -14.87 2.87 25.31
CA ASN A 73 -13.65 3.24 26.05
C ASN A 73 -12.42 2.88 25.23
N LEU A 74 -11.63 3.87 24.88
CA LEU A 74 -10.41 3.70 24.07
C LEU A 74 -9.24 3.09 24.84
N GLN A 75 -9.14 3.30 26.16
CA GLN A 75 -7.95 2.88 26.93
C GLN A 75 -7.73 1.36 26.93
N PRO A 76 -8.73 0.49 27.18
CA PRO A 76 -8.53 -0.96 27.06
C PRO A 76 -8.16 -1.39 25.64
N LEU A 77 -8.75 -0.74 24.62
CA LEU A 77 -8.43 -1.03 23.22
C LEU A 77 -7.00 -0.64 22.86
N GLN A 78 -6.53 0.51 23.33
CA GLN A 78 -5.15 0.95 23.13
C GLN A 78 -4.15 -0.05 23.72
N LYS A 79 -4.43 -0.55 24.94
CA LYS A 79 -3.58 -1.56 25.56
C LYS A 79 -3.55 -2.85 24.75
N GLN A 80 -4.71 -3.38 24.37
CA GLN A 80 -4.81 -4.57 23.53
C GLN A 80 -4.07 -4.42 22.20
N LEU A 81 -4.21 -3.26 21.57
CA LEU A 81 -3.51 -2.94 20.33
C LEU A 81 -1.98 -2.92 20.53
N SER A 82 -1.51 -2.27 21.59
CA SER A 82 -0.08 -2.24 21.92
C SER A 82 0.46 -3.66 22.14
N ASP A 83 -0.23 -4.47 22.93
CA ASP A 83 0.16 -5.85 23.24
C ASP A 83 0.28 -6.70 21.94
N VAL A 84 -0.70 -6.58 21.03
CA VAL A 84 -0.72 -7.30 19.74
C VAL A 84 0.38 -6.80 18.81
N LEU A 85 0.60 -5.49 18.73
CA LEU A 85 1.66 -4.92 17.89
C LEU A 85 3.06 -5.32 18.40
N GLU A 86 3.30 -5.27 19.71
CA GLU A 86 4.55 -5.70 20.30
C GLU A 86 4.83 -7.19 20.05
N ASP A 87 3.82 -8.03 20.22
CA ASP A 87 3.92 -9.47 19.91
C ASP A 87 4.21 -9.69 18.43
N SER A 88 3.50 -9.00 17.54
CA SER A 88 3.74 -9.05 16.09
C SER A 88 5.16 -8.63 15.73
N VAL A 89 5.64 -7.52 16.28
CA VAL A 89 7.02 -7.03 16.04
C VAL A 89 8.05 -8.06 16.49
N LYS A 90 7.89 -8.63 17.69
CA LYS A 90 8.79 -9.70 18.20
C LYS A 90 8.87 -10.88 17.23
N HIS A 91 7.74 -11.33 16.69
CA HIS A 91 7.72 -12.42 15.72
C HIS A 91 8.38 -12.05 14.39
N HIS A 92 8.25 -10.81 13.94
CA HIS A 92 8.92 -10.33 12.71
C HIS A 92 10.42 -10.11 12.87
N MET A 93 10.90 -9.93 14.10
CA MET A 93 12.32 -9.81 14.42
C MET A 93 13.04 -11.16 14.55
N LEU A 94 12.32 -12.30 14.51
CA LEU A 94 12.95 -13.62 14.49
C LEU A 94 13.71 -13.83 13.18
N SER A 95 15.02 -13.77 13.24
CA SER A 95 15.91 -13.83 12.08
C SER A 95 17.28 -14.34 12.47
N ASP A 96 17.92 -15.08 11.55
CA ASP A 96 19.32 -15.53 11.69
C ASP A 96 20.32 -14.45 11.26
N VAL A 97 19.84 -13.28 10.83
CA VAL A 97 20.65 -12.14 10.40
C VAL A 97 20.15 -10.86 11.03
N GLU A 98 20.98 -9.85 11.04
CA GLU A 98 20.59 -8.52 11.53
C GLU A 98 19.40 -7.97 10.74
N VAL A 99 18.41 -7.43 11.47
CA VAL A 99 17.21 -6.80 10.92
C VAL A 99 17.28 -5.31 11.15
N GLY A 100 17.24 -4.53 10.07
CA GLY A 100 17.11 -3.08 10.15
C GLY A 100 15.65 -2.61 10.07
N ALA A 101 15.42 -1.32 10.14
CA ALA A 101 14.10 -0.74 10.03
C ALA A 101 14.06 0.40 9.00
N PHE A 102 12.98 0.47 8.21
CA PHE A 102 12.69 1.65 7.40
C PHE A 102 12.01 2.72 8.24
N LEU A 103 12.53 3.95 8.15
CA LEU A 103 12.08 5.07 8.97
C LEU A 103 11.78 6.29 8.11
N SER A 104 10.52 6.70 8.04
CA SER A 104 10.08 7.89 7.30
C SER A 104 9.86 9.13 8.17
N GLY A 105 9.93 8.98 9.49
CA GLY A 105 9.53 10.05 10.43
C GLY A 105 8.01 10.16 10.62
N GLY A 106 7.22 9.29 9.98
CA GLY A 106 5.80 9.09 10.27
C GLY A 106 5.58 8.30 11.56
N VAL A 107 4.32 8.27 12.04
CA VAL A 107 3.94 7.60 13.29
C VAL A 107 4.20 6.10 13.20
N ASP A 108 3.78 5.46 12.10
CA ASP A 108 3.82 4.01 11.93
C ASP A 108 5.24 3.47 11.87
N SER A 109 6.05 4.05 10.97
CA SER A 109 7.47 3.68 10.85
C SER A 109 8.25 4.01 12.12
N GLY A 110 7.92 5.13 12.78
CA GLY A 110 8.54 5.54 14.04
C GLY A 110 8.25 4.57 15.17
N TYR A 111 6.97 4.17 15.34
CA TYR A 111 6.57 3.18 16.33
C TYR A 111 7.27 1.83 16.09
N LEU A 112 7.20 1.32 14.85
CA LEU A 112 7.81 0.04 14.51
C LEU A 112 9.32 0.05 14.71
N SER A 113 10.01 1.11 14.29
CA SER A 113 11.45 1.23 14.48
C SER A 113 11.83 1.25 15.97
N ALA A 114 11.07 1.96 16.80
CA ALA A 114 11.32 2.02 18.24
C ALA A 114 10.99 0.70 18.95
N ALA A 115 9.92 0.00 18.54
CA ALA A 115 9.46 -1.25 19.16
C ALA A 115 10.27 -2.47 18.70
N SER A 116 10.95 -2.39 17.55
CA SER A 116 11.64 -3.53 16.95
C SER A 116 12.92 -3.93 17.69
N GLY A 117 13.56 -3.00 18.39
CA GLY A 117 14.91 -3.22 18.94
C GLY A 117 15.98 -3.40 17.85
N ALA A 118 15.73 -2.93 16.62
CA ALA A 118 16.73 -2.90 15.55
C ALA A 118 17.85 -1.94 15.91
N ASP A 119 19.07 -2.24 15.46
CA ASP A 119 20.22 -1.33 15.67
C ASP A 119 20.32 -0.25 14.59
N GLN A 120 19.76 -0.50 13.41
CA GLN A 120 19.92 0.33 12.22
C GLN A 120 18.58 0.77 11.61
N ALA A 121 18.50 2.05 11.28
CA ALA A 121 17.36 2.64 10.57
C ALA A 121 17.79 3.31 9.27
N PHE A 122 16.95 3.21 8.26
CA PHE A 122 17.21 3.71 6.90
C PHE A 122 16.12 4.70 6.46
N THR A 123 16.56 5.84 5.91
CA THR A 123 15.68 6.91 5.43
C THR A 123 16.17 7.41 4.07
N VAL A 124 15.23 7.76 3.20
CA VAL A 124 15.53 8.54 1.99
C VAL A 124 14.91 9.92 2.07
N GLY A 125 15.57 10.88 1.46
CA GLY A 125 15.07 12.23 1.24
C GLY A 125 15.33 12.66 -0.19
N PHE A 126 14.78 13.81 -0.57
CA PHE A 126 14.99 14.42 -1.89
C PHE A 126 15.71 15.76 -1.74
N ASP A 127 16.56 16.11 -2.68
CA ASP A 127 17.34 17.36 -2.66
C ASP A 127 16.50 18.60 -3.01
N GLU A 128 15.31 18.42 -3.60
CA GLU A 128 14.39 19.51 -3.93
C GLU A 128 13.34 19.74 -2.81
N GLY A 129 13.58 20.79 -2.02
CA GLY A 129 12.58 21.46 -1.16
C GLY A 129 12.19 20.75 0.14
N ASN A 130 11.90 21.57 1.15
CA ASN A 130 11.50 21.12 2.50
C ASN A 130 10.13 20.40 2.56
N ARG A 131 9.36 20.42 1.48
CA ARG A 131 7.94 19.99 1.51
C ARG A 131 7.75 18.48 1.62
N TYR A 132 8.75 17.70 1.20
CA TYR A 132 8.73 16.23 1.23
C TYR A 132 9.93 15.66 2.00
N ASN A 133 10.65 16.51 2.74
CA ASN A 133 11.85 16.09 3.43
C ASN A 133 11.51 15.70 4.87
N GLU A 134 11.25 14.42 5.08
CA GLU A 134 10.97 13.84 6.40
C GLU A 134 12.26 13.45 7.15
N VAL A 135 13.43 13.70 6.56
CA VAL A 135 14.73 13.28 7.11
C VAL A 135 14.99 13.84 8.51
N SER A 136 14.64 15.11 8.76
CA SER A 136 14.82 15.74 10.07
C SER A 136 13.99 15.04 11.16
N LYS A 137 12.72 14.75 10.86
CA LYS A 137 11.84 14.01 11.78
C LYS A 137 12.32 12.59 12.02
N ALA A 138 12.74 11.90 10.96
CA ALA A 138 13.32 10.56 11.07
C ALA A 138 14.58 10.56 11.93
N ALA A 139 15.45 11.57 11.78
CA ALA A 139 16.66 11.71 12.60
C ALA A 139 16.35 11.92 14.08
N GLU A 140 15.30 12.68 14.41
CA GLU A 140 14.85 12.85 15.81
C GLU A 140 14.35 11.53 16.40
N VAL A 141 13.55 10.76 15.64
CA VAL A 141 13.06 9.46 16.07
C VAL A 141 14.21 8.48 16.25
N ALA A 142 15.12 8.39 15.29
CA ALA A 142 16.30 7.53 15.37
C ALA A 142 17.15 7.85 16.59
N LYS A 143 17.41 9.15 16.86
CA LYS A 143 18.15 9.59 18.04
C LYS A 143 17.46 9.19 19.34
N LYS A 144 16.14 9.36 19.45
CA LYS A 144 15.37 8.99 20.65
C LYS A 144 15.34 7.49 20.87
N ALA A 145 15.29 6.70 19.79
CA ALA A 145 15.27 5.25 19.84
C ALA A 145 16.68 4.62 19.92
N GLY A 146 17.74 5.41 19.85
CA GLY A 146 19.14 4.92 19.91
C GLY A 146 19.59 4.19 18.65
N LEU A 147 18.96 4.43 17.50
CA LEU A 147 19.22 3.75 16.23
C LEU A 147 20.36 4.42 15.46
N LYS A 148 21.21 3.62 14.85
CA LYS A 148 22.18 4.10 13.86
C LYS A 148 21.42 4.49 12.57
N HIS A 149 21.38 5.78 12.26
CA HIS A 149 20.57 6.33 11.20
C HIS A 149 21.36 6.50 9.92
N HIS A 150 20.94 5.81 8.86
CA HIS A 150 21.47 5.92 7.50
C HIS A 150 20.52 6.72 6.63
N VAL A 151 21.04 7.74 5.96
CA VAL A 151 20.24 8.64 5.13
C VAL A 151 20.80 8.67 3.71
N LYS A 152 19.95 8.44 2.72
CA LYS A 152 20.25 8.67 1.31
C LYS A 152 19.42 9.84 0.80
N ILE A 153 20.08 10.89 0.32
CA ILE A 153 19.43 11.96 -0.43
C ILE A 153 19.45 11.62 -1.91
N ILE A 154 18.29 11.67 -2.53
CA ILE A 154 18.06 11.35 -3.94
C ILE A 154 18.03 12.66 -4.70
N SER A 155 18.95 12.82 -5.67
CA SER A 155 18.93 13.96 -6.57
C SER A 155 17.87 13.78 -7.66
N LYS A 156 17.46 14.89 -8.28
CA LYS A 156 16.53 14.86 -9.41
C LYS A 156 17.03 13.99 -10.57
N GLN A 157 18.33 14.05 -10.85
CA GLN A 157 18.91 13.23 -11.89
C GLN A 157 18.86 11.75 -11.54
N GLU A 158 19.27 11.36 -10.32
CA GLU A 158 19.18 9.96 -9.86
C GLU A 158 17.74 9.44 -9.92
N PHE A 159 16.76 10.28 -9.59
CA PHE A 159 15.35 9.92 -9.66
C PHE A 159 14.94 9.48 -11.08
N TRP A 160 15.26 10.30 -12.09
CA TRP A 160 14.90 10.00 -13.47
C TRP A 160 15.72 8.85 -14.06
N ASP A 161 16.99 8.77 -13.76
CA ASP A 161 17.87 7.72 -14.27
C ASP A 161 17.53 6.35 -13.72
N SER A 162 16.93 6.28 -12.52
CA SER A 162 16.55 5.00 -11.91
C SER A 162 15.25 4.40 -12.45
N LEU A 163 14.44 5.13 -13.23
CA LEU A 163 13.14 4.66 -13.71
C LEU A 163 13.21 3.31 -14.44
N PRO A 164 14.14 3.06 -15.37
CA PRO A 164 14.22 1.76 -16.04
C PRO A 164 14.47 0.60 -15.05
N ASP A 165 15.37 0.80 -14.09
CA ASP A 165 15.70 -0.20 -13.08
C ASP A 165 14.52 -0.45 -12.15
N VAL A 166 13.83 0.61 -11.72
CA VAL A 166 12.61 0.49 -10.88
C VAL A 166 11.54 -0.31 -11.61
N MET A 167 11.27 0.02 -12.90
CA MET A 167 10.29 -0.71 -13.70
C MET A 167 10.67 -2.18 -13.90
N TYR A 168 11.96 -2.47 -14.10
CA TYR A 168 12.46 -3.83 -14.19
C TYR A 168 12.20 -4.62 -12.90
N HIS A 169 12.52 -4.06 -11.74
CA HIS A 169 12.30 -4.71 -10.44
C HIS A 169 10.83 -4.82 -10.03
N MET A 170 9.98 -3.95 -10.56
CA MET A 170 8.54 -3.99 -10.29
C MET A 170 7.78 -4.95 -11.21
N ASP A 171 8.40 -5.48 -12.26
CA ASP A 171 7.84 -6.37 -13.30
C ASP A 171 6.70 -5.74 -14.14
N GLU A 172 6.23 -4.57 -13.77
CA GLU A 172 5.18 -3.84 -14.49
C GLU A 172 5.32 -2.32 -14.24
N PRO A 173 4.92 -1.46 -15.17
CA PRO A 173 4.89 -0.04 -14.96
C PRO A 173 4.00 0.31 -13.76
N LEU A 174 4.54 1.05 -12.82
CA LEU A 174 3.84 1.52 -11.64
C LEU A 174 3.77 3.06 -11.69
N GLY A 175 2.56 3.60 -11.60
CA GLY A 175 2.33 5.06 -11.60
C GLY A 175 2.56 5.73 -10.24
N ASP A 176 3.11 5.01 -9.26
CA ASP A 176 3.36 5.50 -7.92
C ASP A 176 4.84 5.88 -7.73
N ALA A 177 5.10 7.15 -7.47
CA ALA A 177 6.45 7.66 -7.24
C ALA A 177 7.11 7.10 -5.96
N SER A 178 6.34 6.55 -5.03
CA SER A 178 6.86 5.91 -3.81
C SER A 178 7.75 4.70 -4.13
N ALA A 179 7.51 4.01 -5.26
CA ALA A 179 8.34 2.90 -5.71
C ALA A 179 9.81 3.30 -5.93
N ILE A 180 10.06 4.53 -6.40
CA ILE A 180 11.43 5.04 -6.59
C ILE A 180 12.10 5.28 -5.24
N ALA A 181 11.39 5.89 -4.30
CA ALA A 181 11.89 6.08 -2.94
C ALA A 181 12.23 4.73 -2.30
N LEU A 182 11.34 3.73 -2.42
CA LEU A 182 11.54 2.38 -1.90
C LEU A 182 12.74 1.67 -2.55
N TYR A 183 12.96 1.85 -3.85
CA TYR A 183 14.13 1.33 -4.55
C TYR A 183 15.44 1.85 -3.95
N PHE A 184 15.57 3.17 -3.78
CA PHE A 184 16.76 3.76 -3.19
C PHE A 184 16.94 3.38 -1.72
N LEU A 185 15.85 3.34 -0.97
CA LEU A 185 15.82 2.93 0.43
C LEU A 185 16.31 1.49 0.59
N SER A 186 15.78 0.58 -0.23
CA SER A 186 16.19 -0.83 -0.23
C SER A 186 17.64 -1.00 -0.67
N ARG A 187 18.10 -0.25 -1.67
CA ARG A 187 19.48 -0.25 -2.15
C ARG A 187 20.47 0.25 -1.08
N GLU A 188 20.06 1.26 -0.31
CA GLU A 188 20.87 1.73 0.81
C GLU A 188 20.95 0.71 1.93
N ALA A 189 19.80 0.16 2.35
CA ALA A 189 19.72 -0.84 3.40
C ALA A 189 20.50 -2.11 3.07
N ALA A 190 20.48 -2.55 1.81
CA ALA A 190 21.17 -3.75 1.34
C ALA A 190 22.72 -3.70 1.51
N LYS A 191 23.29 -2.51 1.71
CA LYS A 191 24.72 -2.35 2.03
C LYS A 191 25.06 -2.76 3.46
N HIS A 192 24.07 -2.81 4.34
CA HIS A 192 24.25 -2.96 5.78
C HIS A 192 23.55 -4.20 6.33
N VAL A 193 22.30 -4.46 5.89
CA VAL A 193 21.45 -5.56 6.39
C VAL A 193 20.83 -6.34 5.25
N LYS A 194 20.39 -7.57 5.52
CA LYS A 194 19.68 -8.41 4.56
C LYS A 194 18.16 -8.38 4.72
N VAL A 195 17.70 -7.96 5.88
CA VAL A 195 16.28 -7.92 6.23
C VAL A 195 15.97 -6.55 6.83
N VAL A 196 14.82 -6.00 6.47
CA VAL A 196 14.30 -4.76 7.04
C VAL A 196 12.83 -4.91 7.42
N LEU A 197 12.46 -4.26 8.51
CA LEU A 197 11.08 -4.10 8.95
C LEU A 197 10.52 -2.80 8.36
N SER A 198 9.28 -2.85 7.84
CA SER A 198 8.58 -1.69 7.26
C SER A 198 7.20 -1.50 7.87
N GLY A 199 6.75 -0.24 7.97
CA GLY A 199 5.42 0.15 8.42
C GLY A 199 4.32 0.02 7.37
N GLU A 200 4.59 -0.57 6.21
CA GLU A 200 3.62 -0.75 5.14
C GLU A 200 2.40 -1.57 5.59
N GLY A 201 1.21 -1.10 5.23
CA GLY A 201 -0.06 -1.72 5.58
C GLY A 201 -0.73 -1.14 6.83
N ALA A 202 -0.09 -0.24 7.56
CA ALA A 202 -0.67 0.40 8.73
C ALA A 202 -1.85 1.31 8.36
N ASP A 203 -1.72 2.12 7.31
CA ASP A 203 -2.79 2.98 6.82
C ASP A 203 -4.02 2.19 6.38
N GLU A 204 -3.85 1.03 5.78
CA GLU A 204 -4.94 0.13 5.39
C GLU A 204 -5.65 -0.48 6.59
N LEU A 205 -4.91 -0.85 7.63
CA LEU A 205 -5.46 -1.47 8.83
C LEU A 205 -6.13 -0.46 9.76
N PHE A 206 -5.54 0.74 9.90
CA PHE A 206 -5.97 1.75 10.86
C PHE A 206 -6.72 2.93 10.23
N GLY A 207 -6.96 2.88 8.92
CA GLY A 207 -7.71 3.93 8.22
C GLY A 207 -6.94 5.26 8.14
N GLY A 208 -5.62 5.23 7.98
CA GLY A 208 -4.76 6.41 7.96
C GLY A 208 -4.95 7.29 6.73
N TYR A 209 -5.37 6.74 5.61
CA TYR A 209 -5.59 7.51 4.38
C TYR A 209 -6.79 8.44 4.45
N ASN A 210 -6.63 9.66 3.97
CA ASN A 210 -7.71 10.65 3.92
C ASN A 210 -8.94 10.18 3.12
N ILE A 211 -8.75 9.28 2.14
CA ILE A 211 -9.83 8.70 1.34
C ILE A 211 -10.87 7.96 2.20
N TYR A 212 -10.47 7.39 3.34
CA TYR A 212 -11.40 6.72 4.26
C TYR A 212 -12.37 7.67 4.96
N ARG A 213 -12.08 8.99 4.95
CA ARG A 213 -12.96 10.04 5.49
C ARG A 213 -13.95 10.59 4.46
N GLU A 214 -13.82 10.22 3.19
CA GLU A 214 -14.74 10.67 2.13
C GLU A 214 -16.22 10.37 2.42
N PRO A 215 -16.59 9.18 2.96
CA PRO A 215 -17.98 8.90 3.32
C PRO A 215 -18.56 9.89 4.34
N GLU A 216 -17.73 10.45 5.23
CA GLU A 216 -18.17 11.46 6.21
C GLU A 216 -18.45 12.81 5.55
N SER A 217 -17.64 13.23 4.60
CA SER A 217 -17.87 14.45 3.84
C SER A 217 -19.11 14.35 2.95
N LEU A 218 -19.45 13.13 2.51
CA LEU A 218 -20.67 12.84 1.76
C LEU A 218 -21.95 12.98 2.57
N LYS A 219 -21.90 12.83 3.91
CA LYS A 219 -23.07 13.00 4.78
C LYS A 219 -23.69 14.39 4.63
N ALA A 220 -22.87 15.42 4.41
CA ALA A 220 -23.32 16.78 4.21
C ALA A 220 -24.19 16.98 2.95
N VAL A 221 -24.05 16.11 1.94
CA VAL A 221 -24.80 16.17 0.67
C VAL A 221 -25.69 14.95 0.45
N SER A 222 -25.80 14.06 1.42
CA SER A 222 -26.59 12.82 1.32
C SER A 222 -28.10 13.07 1.16
N TRP A 223 -28.60 14.21 1.66
CA TRP A 223 -29.99 14.65 1.54
C TRP A 223 -30.37 15.04 0.10
N ILE A 224 -29.39 15.27 -0.80
CA ILE A 224 -29.63 15.58 -2.21
C ILE A 224 -29.92 14.28 -2.95
N PRO A 225 -31.03 14.16 -3.68
CA PRO A 225 -31.35 12.98 -4.47
C PRO A 225 -30.21 12.58 -5.43
N PHE A 226 -29.95 11.29 -5.56
CA PHE A 226 -28.84 10.76 -6.37
C PHE A 226 -28.81 11.29 -7.81
N GLN A 227 -29.99 11.41 -8.47
CA GLN A 227 -30.09 11.93 -9.83
C GLN A 227 -29.57 13.37 -9.96
N VAL A 228 -29.85 14.20 -8.95
CA VAL A 228 -29.39 15.59 -8.90
C VAL A 228 -27.89 15.64 -8.66
N ARG A 229 -27.35 14.82 -7.74
CA ARG A 229 -25.91 14.70 -7.51
C ARG A 229 -25.18 14.28 -8.78
N LYS A 230 -25.69 13.28 -9.48
CA LYS A 230 -25.12 12.79 -10.75
C LYS A 230 -25.12 13.87 -11.85
N ALA A 231 -26.18 14.67 -11.95
CA ALA A 231 -26.24 15.78 -12.90
C ALA A 231 -25.20 16.87 -12.57
N ILE A 232 -25.11 17.26 -11.30
CA ILE A 232 -24.10 18.24 -10.82
C ILE A 232 -22.69 17.74 -11.08
N GLY A 233 -22.39 16.45 -10.79
CA GLY A 233 -21.08 15.84 -11.06
C GLY A 233 -20.69 15.85 -12.53
N ARG A 234 -21.65 15.60 -13.44
CA ARG A 234 -21.43 15.69 -14.89
C ARG A 234 -21.14 17.12 -15.36
N LEU A 235 -21.83 18.11 -14.79
CA LEU A 235 -21.56 19.52 -15.07
C LEU A 235 -20.18 19.93 -14.53
N ALA A 236 -19.86 19.57 -13.28
CA ALA A 236 -18.59 19.86 -12.66
C ALA A 236 -17.40 19.22 -13.39
N ALA A 237 -17.59 18.04 -13.99
CA ALA A 237 -16.56 17.37 -14.79
C ALA A 237 -16.17 18.13 -16.06
N LYS A 238 -17.03 19.01 -16.57
CA LYS A 238 -16.77 19.86 -17.75
C LYS A 238 -15.97 21.14 -17.40
N LEU A 239 -15.84 21.47 -16.12
CA LEU A 239 -15.09 22.64 -15.69
C LEU A 239 -13.59 22.33 -15.74
N PRO A 240 -12.75 23.27 -16.21
CA PRO A 240 -11.31 23.09 -16.25
C PRO A 240 -10.74 22.91 -14.83
N ASP A 241 -9.71 22.04 -14.71
CA ASP A 241 -8.99 21.88 -13.45
C ASP A 241 -8.15 23.13 -13.17
N VAL A 242 -8.56 23.92 -12.20
CA VAL A 242 -7.82 25.10 -11.74
C VAL A 242 -6.96 24.67 -10.56
N LYS A 243 -5.63 24.82 -10.68
CA LYS A 243 -4.68 24.60 -9.58
C LYS A 243 -5.11 25.42 -8.35
N GLY A 244 -5.25 24.75 -7.21
CA GLY A 244 -5.60 25.41 -5.92
C GLY A 244 -7.06 25.29 -5.49
N ARG A 245 -7.91 24.57 -6.24
CA ARG A 245 -9.29 24.27 -5.85
C ARG A 245 -9.48 22.78 -5.60
N ASP A 246 -8.79 22.24 -4.59
CA ASP A 246 -8.95 20.85 -4.15
C ASP A 246 -10.40 20.50 -3.78
N PHE A 247 -11.17 21.53 -3.34
CA PHE A 247 -12.62 21.39 -3.10
C PHE A 247 -13.41 20.97 -4.34
N LEU A 248 -13.06 21.48 -5.54
CA LEU A 248 -13.74 21.09 -6.79
C LEU A 248 -13.34 19.69 -7.28
N ARG A 249 -12.11 19.26 -7.01
CA ARG A 249 -11.66 17.88 -7.25
C ARG A 249 -12.41 16.90 -6.35
N CYS A 250 -12.49 17.19 -5.07
CA CYS A 250 -13.25 16.40 -4.10
C CYS A 250 -14.73 16.33 -4.49
N THR A 251 -15.33 17.44 -4.90
CA THR A 251 -16.73 17.51 -5.34
C THR A 251 -16.96 16.68 -6.62
N LYS A 252 -16.03 16.69 -7.59
CA LYS A 252 -16.11 15.86 -8.80
C LYS A 252 -16.11 14.37 -8.44
N CYS A 253 -15.19 13.92 -7.57
CA CYS A 253 -15.11 12.52 -7.12
C CYS A 253 -16.34 12.12 -6.30
N VAL A 254 -16.74 12.94 -5.36
CA VAL A 254 -17.88 12.74 -4.47
C VAL A 254 -19.20 12.57 -5.25
N PHE A 255 -19.41 13.38 -6.31
CA PHE A 255 -20.63 13.30 -7.11
C PHE A 255 -20.60 12.17 -8.16
N LEU A 256 -19.42 11.72 -8.60
CA LEU A 256 -19.29 10.64 -9.59
C LEU A 256 -19.28 9.23 -8.95
N MET A 257 -18.75 9.09 -7.71
CA MET A 257 -18.58 7.79 -7.05
C MET A 257 -19.76 7.35 -6.17
N SER A 258 -20.82 8.13 -6.01
CA SER A 258 -22.01 7.66 -5.28
C SER A 258 -22.76 6.64 -6.14
N VAL A 259 -22.27 5.39 -6.14
CA VAL A 259 -22.99 4.22 -6.65
C VAL A 259 -24.07 3.87 -5.61
N PRO A 260 -25.34 3.69 -6.00
CA PRO A 260 -26.31 3.10 -5.09
C PRO A 260 -25.87 1.67 -4.79
N GLY A 261 -25.77 1.32 -3.50
CA GLY A 261 -25.60 -0.06 -3.02
C GLY A 261 -26.81 -0.91 -3.37
#